data_de0df02c5490d0c6fee7efc2e437fdf6
#
_entry.id   de0df02c5490d0c6fee7efc2e437fdf6
#
_cell.length_a   1.000
_cell.length_b   1.000
_cell.length_c   1.000
_cell.angle_alpha   90.00
_cell.angle_beta   90.00
_cell.angle_gamma   90.00
#
_symmetry.space_group_name_H-M   'P 1'
#
loop_
_entity.id
_entity.type
_entity.pdbx_description
1 polymer ?
#
loop_
_entity_poly.entity_id
_entity_poly.type
_entity_poly.pdbx_seq_one_letter_code
_entity_poly.pdbx_strand_id
1 'polypeptide(L)'
;DNHIEWKLIHQAHIPGKLDVSFNARDALFYLVKPQSIEVLDEKGTLQKEITIRGGFPAVEYPNHQLYDTLTNKIVSYHLKRGITSYFSFDTEKWSNEERNKEEASNYNHARTFNPADSSFYFFGGYGFYQYRNDLFQMKSGNYKLEQVIYERPLYPRYSAAMTIVGDELYIFGGRGNKYGKQELSSHFYLGLCAINLKNNRSRIVWQKNMSPEDGTLMASSM
;
A
#
# COMPACT_ATOMS: atom_id res chain seq x y z
N ASP A 1 -0.60 0.91 -30.04
CA ASP A 1 -0.39 1.95 -29.04
C ASP A 1 -1.44 1.80 -27.95
N ASN A 2 -1.03 1.31 -26.80
CA ASN A 2 -1.89 1.27 -25.61
C ASN A 2 -1.87 2.67 -25.00
N HIS A 3 -2.83 3.51 -25.35
CA HIS A 3 -3.05 4.79 -24.69
C HIS A 3 -3.74 4.55 -23.34
N ILE A 4 -3.10 4.97 -22.26
CA ILE A 4 -3.76 5.06 -20.96
C ILE A 4 -4.44 6.42 -20.92
N GLU A 5 -5.76 6.41 -20.84
CA GLU A 5 -6.55 7.62 -20.66
C GLU A 5 -6.87 7.80 -19.17
N TRP A 6 -6.53 8.97 -18.64
CA TRP A 6 -6.85 9.34 -17.26
C TRP A 6 -8.12 10.18 -17.22
N LYS A 7 -9.09 9.74 -16.44
CA LYS A 7 -10.34 10.47 -16.20
C LYS A 7 -10.39 10.93 -14.76
N LEU A 8 -10.55 12.26 -14.54
CA LEU A 8 -10.85 12.79 -13.22
C LEU A 8 -12.27 12.39 -12.82
N ILE A 9 -12.42 11.59 -11.77
CA ILE A 9 -13.72 11.15 -11.25
C ILE A 9 -14.16 11.96 -10.03
N HIS A 10 -13.20 12.48 -9.25
CA HIS A 10 -13.47 13.28 -8.06
C HIS A 10 -12.31 14.21 -7.75
N GLN A 11 -12.61 15.40 -7.24
CA GLN A 11 -11.64 16.33 -6.71
C GLN A 11 -12.16 16.88 -5.39
N ALA A 12 -11.37 16.74 -4.33
CA ALA A 12 -11.65 17.30 -3.03
C ALA A 12 -10.50 18.18 -2.56
N HIS A 13 -10.84 19.34 -2.00
CA HIS A 13 -9.86 20.16 -1.27
C HIS A 13 -9.99 19.86 0.22
N ILE A 14 -9.02 19.14 0.76
CA ILE A 14 -9.06 18.68 2.15
C ILE A 14 -7.88 19.28 2.90
N PRO A 15 -8.13 20.16 3.88
CA PRO A 15 -7.07 20.62 4.76
C PRO A 15 -6.61 19.48 5.67
N GLY A 16 -5.34 19.12 5.59
CA GLY A 16 -4.75 18.09 6.43
C GLY A 16 -4.42 16.77 5.69
N LYS A 17 -4.25 15.72 6.47
CA LYS A 17 -3.92 14.40 5.95
C LYS A 17 -5.16 13.68 5.45
N LEU A 18 -5.08 13.15 4.25
CA LEU A 18 -6.08 12.28 3.64
C LEU A 18 -5.44 10.94 3.35
N ASP A 19 -6.16 9.87 3.59
CA ASP A 19 -5.86 8.55 3.04
C ASP A 19 -7.06 8.01 2.26
N VAL A 20 -6.80 7.20 1.25
CA VAL A 20 -7.83 6.63 0.39
C VAL A 20 -7.73 5.12 0.43
N SER A 21 -8.82 4.46 0.78
CA SER A 21 -8.98 3.02 0.68
C SER A 21 -10.01 2.66 -0.37
N PHE A 22 -9.78 1.58 -1.10
CA PHE A 22 -10.71 1.09 -2.11
C PHE A 22 -11.27 -0.27 -1.70
N ASN A 23 -12.59 -0.38 -1.72
CA ASN A 23 -13.34 -1.61 -1.56
C ASN A 23 -13.69 -2.16 -2.92
N ALA A 24 -12.91 -3.13 -3.40
CA ALA A 24 -13.11 -3.73 -4.72
C ALA A 24 -14.40 -4.56 -4.83
N ARG A 25 -14.95 -5.06 -3.70
CA ARG A 25 -16.17 -5.86 -3.71
C ARG A 25 -17.39 -5.01 -4.06
N ASP A 26 -17.48 -3.81 -3.48
CA ASP A 26 -18.65 -2.94 -3.61
C ASP A 26 -18.37 -1.72 -4.50
N ALA A 27 -17.17 -1.63 -5.09
CA ALA A 27 -16.68 -0.53 -5.93
C ALA A 27 -16.78 0.85 -5.23
N LEU A 28 -16.39 0.90 -3.94
CA LEU A 28 -16.47 2.11 -3.11
C LEU A 28 -15.08 2.63 -2.76
N PHE A 29 -14.93 3.96 -2.77
CA PHE A 29 -13.77 4.65 -2.21
C PHE A 29 -14.11 5.20 -0.84
N TYR A 30 -13.20 5.02 0.11
CA TYR A 30 -13.26 5.62 1.44
C TYR A 30 -12.18 6.70 1.55
N LEU A 31 -12.60 7.96 1.60
CA LEU A 31 -11.71 9.10 1.83
C LEU A 31 -11.65 9.35 3.33
N VAL A 32 -10.59 8.90 3.96
CA VAL A 32 -10.41 8.96 5.41
C VAL A 32 -9.78 10.30 5.79
N LYS A 33 -10.57 11.13 6.45
CA LYS A 33 -10.21 12.42 7.00
C LYS A 33 -9.97 12.30 8.52
N PRO A 34 -9.42 13.32 9.19
CA PRO A 34 -9.19 13.25 10.64
C PRO A 34 -10.45 13.00 11.48
N GLN A 35 -11.63 13.50 11.06
CA GLN A 35 -12.86 13.43 11.83
C GLN A 35 -14.03 12.74 11.12
N SER A 36 -13.87 12.41 9.84
CA SER A 36 -14.93 11.76 9.06
C SER A 36 -14.34 10.87 7.96
N ILE A 37 -15.19 10.00 7.43
CA ILE A 37 -14.91 9.19 6.25
C ILE A 37 -16.00 9.48 5.23
N GLU A 38 -15.61 9.99 4.07
CA GLU A 38 -16.51 10.09 2.92
C GLU A 38 -16.48 8.78 2.13
N VAL A 39 -17.65 8.29 1.80
CA VAL A 39 -17.83 7.10 0.98
C VAL A 39 -18.29 7.53 -0.41
N LEU A 40 -17.48 7.29 -1.42
CA LEU A 40 -17.78 7.61 -2.81
C LEU A 40 -17.98 6.34 -3.62
N ASP A 41 -18.84 6.41 -4.63
CA ASP A 41 -18.95 5.35 -5.64
C ASP A 41 -17.81 5.43 -6.68
N GLU A 42 -17.81 4.51 -7.63
CA GLU A 42 -16.82 4.43 -8.71
C GLU A 42 -16.79 5.66 -9.64
N LYS A 43 -17.86 6.47 -9.61
CA LYS A 43 -17.97 7.72 -10.38
C LYS A 43 -17.54 8.94 -9.57
N GLY A 44 -17.16 8.75 -8.31
CA GLY A 44 -16.78 9.82 -7.39
C GLY A 44 -17.97 10.53 -6.76
N THR A 45 -19.17 9.96 -6.84
CA THR A 45 -20.38 10.53 -6.22
C THR A 45 -20.41 10.19 -4.74
N LEU A 46 -20.59 11.21 -3.88
CA LEU A 46 -20.73 11.01 -2.43
C LEU A 46 -22.00 10.22 -2.12
N GLN A 47 -21.83 9.05 -1.53
CA GLN A 47 -22.91 8.18 -1.09
C GLN A 47 -23.25 8.40 0.38
N LYS A 48 -22.23 8.64 1.20
CA LYS A 48 -22.37 8.72 2.65
C LYS A 48 -21.16 9.44 3.27
N GLU A 49 -21.41 10.18 4.36
CA GLU A 49 -20.36 10.65 5.26
C GLU A 49 -20.55 10.00 6.64
N ILE A 50 -19.45 9.50 7.22
CA ILE A 50 -19.44 8.81 8.50
C ILE A 50 -18.58 9.63 9.45
N THR A 51 -19.13 10.06 10.57
CA THR A 51 -18.39 10.77 11.61
C THR A 51 -17.54 9.77 12.42
N ILE A 52 -16.26 10.07 12.62
CA ILE A 52 -15.39 9.27 13.49
C ILE A 52 -15.69 9.66 14.94
N ARG A 53 -16.25 8.73 15.71
CA ARG A 53 -16.70 8.96 17.09
C ARG A 53 -15.61 8.80 18.13
N GLY A 54 -14.43 8.36 17.74
CA GLY A 54 -13.30 8.23 18.67
C GLY A 54 -12.17 7.34 18.20
N GLY A 55 -11.07 7.41 18.95
CA GLY A 55 -9.83 6.76 18.61
C GLY A 55 -9.07 7.45 17.48
N PHE A 56 -7.83 7.03 17.29
CA PHE A 56 -6.97 7.47 16.18
C PHE A 56 -6.16 6.28 15.69
N PRO A 57 -5.90 6.14 14.39
CA PRO A 57 -4.99 5.11 13.94
C PRO A 57 -3.57 5.40 14.46
N ALA A 58 -2.88 4.35 14.92
CA ALA A 58 -1.45 4.44 15.23
C ALA A 58 -0.70 4.47 13.91
N VAL A 59 -0.40 5.68 13.43
CA VAL A 59 0.14 5.87 12.09
C VAL A 59 1.50 6.51 12.13
N GLU A 60 2.38 6.06 11.24
CA GLU A 60 3.50 6.84 10.76
C GLU A 60 3.15 7.43 9.39
N TYR A 61 3.71 8.57 9.10
CA TYR A 61 3.56 9.16 7.77
C TYR A 61 4.39 8.40 6.73
N PRO A 62 3.84 8.14 5.53
CA PRO A 62 2.47 8.34 5.11
C PRO A 62 1.53 7.27 5.68
N ASN A 63 0.29 7.67 5.97
CA ASN A 63 -0.76 6.74 6.36
C ASN A 63 -1.00 5.74 5.24
N HIS A 64 -1.15 4.49 5.62
CA HIS A 64 -1.30 3.40 4.68
C HIS A 64 -2.49 2.55 5.08
N GLN A 65 -3.65 2.96 4.60
CA GLN A 65 -4.91 2.32 4.93
C GLN A 65 -5.36 1.44 3.76
N LEU A 66 -5.88 0.26 4.08
CA LEU A 66 -6.47 -0.67 3.14
C LEU A 66 -7.82 -1.11 3.67
N TYR A 67 -8.76 -1.40 2.77
CA TYR A 67 -10.03 -1.96 3.16
C TYR A 67 -9.95 -3.49 3.22
N ASP A 68 -10.34 -4.04 4.37
CA ASP A 68 -10.45 -5.46 4.62
C ASP A 68 -11.88 -5.92 4.32
N THR A 69 -12.07 -6.60 3.19
CA THR A 69 -13.40 -7.07 2.75
C THR A 69 -13.94 -8.21 3.62
N LEU A 70 -13.09 -8.95 4.33
CA LEU A 70 -13.51 -10.04 5.19
C LEU A 70 -14.13 -9.52 6.49
N THR A 71 -13.48 -8.56 7.13
CA THR A 71 -13.90 -8.05 8.44
C THR A 71 -14.69 -6.76 8.36
N ASN A 72 -14.90 -6.20 7.15
CA ASN A 72 -15.56 -4.92 6.90
C ASN A 72 -14.93 -3.78 7.72
N LYS A 73 -13.60 -3.62 7.59
CA LYS A 73 -12.85 -2.61 8.34
C LYS A 73 -11.86 -1.87 7.43
N ILE A 74 -11.56 -0.62 7.75
CA ILE A 74 -10.38 0.05 7.21
C ILE A 74 -9.23 -0.28 8.15
N VAL A 75 -8.14 -0.84 7.60
CA VAL A 75 -6.99 -1.32 8.37
C VAL A 75 -5.74 -0.55 7.97
N SER A 76 -5.01 -0.07 8.96
CA SER A 76 -3.68 0.50 8.84
C SER A 76 -2.70 -0.30 9.67
N TYR A 77 -1.54 -0.62 9.12
CA TYR A 77 -0.52 -1.39 9.80
C TYR A 77 0.78 -0.61 9.91
N HIS A 78 1.24 -0.44 11.14
CA HIS A 78 2.50 0.22 11.44
C HIS A 78 3.61 -0.84 11.56
N LEU A 79 4.33 -1.09 10.44
CA LEU A 79 5.32 -2.17 10.35
C LEU A 79 6.39 -2.12 11.45
N LYS A 80 6.93 -0.94 11.76
CA LYS A 80 8.00 -0.81 12.77
C LYS A 80 7.55 -1.12 14.19
N ARG A 81 6.30 -0.79 14.54
CA ARG A 81 5.78 -0.95 15.91
C ARG A 81 4.92 -2.21 16.08
N GLY A 82 4.63 -2.90 14.98
CA GLY A 82 3.75 -4.06 15.01
C GLY A 82 2.32 -3.74 15.44
N ILE A 83 1.88 -2.48 15.25
CA ILE A 83 0.55 -2.04 15.65
C ILE A 83 -0.39 -2.13 14.46
N THR A 84 -1.50 -2.83 14.63
CA THR A 84 -2.64 -2.81 13.70
C THR A 84 -3.67 -1.84 14.22
N SER A 85 -4.03 -0.85 13.39
CA SER A 85 -5.14 0.05 13.64
C SER A 85 -6.29 -0.30 12.72
N TYR A 86 -7.50 -0.31 13.21
CA TYR A 86 -8.66 -0.55 12.38
C TYR A 86 -9.85 0.33 12.76
N PHE A 87 -10.55 0.79 11.73
CA PHE A 87 -11.82 1.49 11.87
C PHE A 87 -12.96 0.51 11.71
N SER A 88 -13.84 0.44 12.70
CA SER A 88 -15.06 -0.37 12.66
C SER A 88 -16.22 0.51 12.23
N PHE A 89 -16.92 0.14 11.16
CA PHE A 89 -18.11 0.84 10.69
C PHE A 89 -19.30 0.67 11.64
N ASP A 90 -19.32 -0.40 12.46
CA ASP A 90 -20.38 -0.66 13.43
C ASP A 90 -20.31 0.28 14.64
N THR A 91 -19.09 0.59 15.09
CA THR A 91 -18.87 1.46 16.25
C THR A 91 -18.48 2.89 15.88
N GLU A 92 -18.11 3.11 14.61
CA GLU A 92 -17.57 4.38 14.07
C GLU A 92 -16.32 4.88 14.82
N LYS A 93 -15.50 3.92 15.29
CA LYS A 93 -14.28 4.20 16.08
C LYS A 93 -13.05 3.49 15.54
N TRP A 94 -11.92 4.14 15.75
CA TRP A 94 -10.61 3.52 15.61
C TRP A 94 -10.23 2.73 16.87
N SER A 95 -9.59 1.58 16.66
CA SER A 95 -8.95 0.78 17.71
C SER A 95 -7.54 0.43 17.28
N ASN A 96 -6.64 0.29 18.25
CA ASN A 96 -5.24 -0.05 18.03
C ASN A 96 -4.91 -1.32 18.80
N GLU A 97 -4.27 -2.29 18.14
CA GLU A 97 -3.82 -3.52 18.75
C GLU A 97 -2.35 -3.75 18.43
N GLU A 98 -1.53 -3.93 19.46
CA GLU A 98 -0.14 -4.33 19.31
C GLU A 98 -0.08 -5.85 19.22
N ARG A 99 0.33 -6.38 18.06
CA ARG A 99 0.29 -7.83 17.80
C ARG A 99 1.66 -8.42 17.46
N ASN A 100 2.55 -7.63 16.91
CA ASN A 100 3.83 -8.09 16.44
C ASN A 100 4.91 -7.18 17.02
N LYS A 101 5.87 -7.77 17.73
CA LYS A 101 7.00 -7.04 18.33
C LYS A 101 8.25 -7.04 17.42
N GLU A 102 8.14 -7.61 16.22
CA GLU A 102 9.26 -7.66 15.31
C GLU A 102 9.49 -6.29 14.68
N GLU A 103 10.72 -5.82 14.76
CA GLU A 103 11.13 -4.55 14.18
C GLU A 103 11.31 -4.66 12.67
N ALA A 104 10.24 -4.49 11.91
CA ALA A 104 10.34 -4.30 10.47
C ALA A 104 10.38 -2.80 10.16
N SER A 105 11.54 -2.29 9.80
CA SER A 105 11.71 -0.87 9.46
C SER A 105 11.54 -0.63 7.97
N ASN A 106 10.32 -0.82 7.47
CA ASN A 106 9.99 -0.72 6.04
C ASN A 106 9.09 0.49 5.77
N TYR A 107 9.59 1.71 6.00
CA TYR A 107 8.86 2.93 5.67
C TYR A 107 8.58 3.01 4.16
N ASN A 108 7.44 3.60 3.78
CA ASN A 108 7.03 3.77 2.39
C ASN A 108 7.03 2.46 1.58
N HIS A 109 6.66 1.35 2.24
CA HIS A 109 6.45 0.08 1.57
C HIS A 109 5.24 0.14 0.62
N ALA A 110 5.28 -0.64 -0.44
CA ALA A 110 4.11 -0.89 -1.27
C ALA A 110 3.16 -1.86 -0.54
N ARG A 111 1.84 -1.74 -0.77
CA ARG A 111 0.85 -2.55 -0.08
C ARG A 111 -0.40 -2.77 -0.89
N THR A 112 -1.05 -3.88 -0.64
CA THR A 112 -2.35 -4.19 -1.22
C THR A 112 -3.09 -5.21 -0.35
N PHE A 113 -4.40 -5.32 -0.53
CA PHE A 113 -5.22 -6.37 0.06
C PHE A 113 -5.66 -7.36 -1.03
N ASN A 114 -5.53 -8.65 -0.76
CA ASN A 114 -5.99 -9.73 -1.63
C ASN A 114 -7.30 -10.30 -1.08
N PRO A 115 -8.46 -10.03 -1.70
CA PRO A 115 -9.72 -10.57 -1.23
C PRO A 115 -9.83 -12.10 -1.41
N ALA A 116 -9.08 -12.69 -2.36
CA ALA A 116 -9.14 -14.11 -2.64
C ALA A 116 -8.60 -14.99 -1.50
N ASP A 117 -7.58 -14.53 -0.79
CA ASP A 117 -6.99 -15.22 0.36
C ASP A 117 -7.12 -14.45 1.67
N SER A 118 -7.85 -13.33 1.65
CA SER A 118 -8.10 -12.43 2.78
C SER A 118 -6.81 -12.00 3.49
N SER A 119 -5.83 -11.56 2.70
CA SER A 119 -4.52 -11.17 3.22
C SER A 119 -4.09 -9.79 2.73
N PHE A 120 -3.40 -9.09 3.61
CA PHE A 120 -2.61 -7.91 3.25
C PHE A 120 -1.21 -8.34 2.82
N TYR A 121 -0.70 -7.69 1.79
CA TYR A 121 0.67 -7.86 1.33
C TYR A 121 1.42 -6.53 1.41
N PHE A 122 2.67 -6.59 1.88
CA PHE A 122 3.57 -5.45 2.01
C PHE A 122 4.89 -5.78 1.34
N PHE A 123 5.39 -4.89 0.49
CA PHE A 123 6.62 -5.12 -0.25
C PHE A 123 7.58 -3.95 -0.13
N GLY A 124 8.85 -4.28 0.10
CA GLY A 124 9.94 -3.32 0.07
C GLY A 124 9.88 -2.30 1.19
N GLY A 125 10.21 -1.06 0.89
CA GLY A 125 10.30 0.01 1.85
C GLY A 125 11.74 0.46 2.12
N TYR A 126 11.88 1.39 3.07
CA TYR A 126 13.15 1.97 3.46
C TYR A 126 13.26 2.02 4.99
N GLY A 127 14.42 1.73 5.52
CA GLY A 127 14.69 1.89 6.94
C GLY A 127 16.10 1.41 7.32
N PHE A 128 16.63 1.94 8.43
CA PHE A 128 17.99 1.68 8.90
C PHE A 128 19.04 1.83 7.78
N TYR A 129 18.93 2.93 7.01
CA TYR A 129 19.83 3.25 5.89
C TYR A 129 19.84 2.21 4.76
N GLN A 130 18.77 1.41 4.63
CA GLN A 130 18.65 0.37 3.61
C GLN A 130 17.32 0.47 2.87
N TYR A 131 17.38 0.25 1.56
CA TYR A 131 16.22 -0.10 0.76
C TYR A 131 15.93 -1.58 0.93
N ARG A 132 14.66 -1.95 0.99
CA ARG A 132 14.21 -3.31 1.24
C ARG A 132 13.55 -3.92 0.02
N ASN A 133 13.54 -5.26 -0.02
CA ASN A 133 12.78 -6.07 -0.98
C ASN A 133 12.05 -7.23 -0.30
N ASP A 134 11.89 -7.14 1.02
CA ASP A 134 11.11 -8.11 1.77
C ASP A 134 9.66 -8.10 1.31
N LEU A 135 9.05 -9.28 1.24
CA LEU A 135 7.62 -9.45 1.06
C LEU A 135 7.03 -9.99 2.38
N PHE A 136 6.03 -9.31 2.88
CA PHE A 136 5.28 -9.76 4.05
C PHE A 136 3.83 -10.01 3.70
N GLN A 137 3.23 -10.99 4.37
CA GLN A 137 1.81 -11.29 4.34
C GLN A 137 1.24 -11.12 5.76
N MET A 138 0.04 -10.59 5.85
CA MET A 138 -0.70 -10.47 7.11
C MET A 138 -2.14 -10.91 6.89
N LYS A 139 -2.54 -12.01 7.50
CA LYS A 139 -3.90 -12.54 7.38
C LYS A 139 -4.91 -11.63 8.07
N SER A 140 -6.05 -11.39 7.40
CA SER A 140 -7.19 -10.72 8.00
C SER A 140 -7.67 -11.45 9.26
N GLY A 141 -8.16 -10.67 10.22
CA GLY A 141 -8.71 -11.17 11.48
C GLY A 141 -7.66 -11.43 12.56
N ASN A 142 -6.61 -12.17 12.30
CA ASN A 142 -5.54 -12.38 13.28
C ASN A 142 -4.41 -11.35 13.20
N TYR A 143 -4.25 -10.69 12.03
CA TYR A 143 -3.28 -9.64 11.74
C TYR A 143 -1.84 -9.98 12.13
N LYS A 144 -1.47 -11.27 12.07
CA LYS A 144 -0.10 -11.71 12.27
C LYS A 144 0.71 -11.49 11.00
N LEU A 145 1.84 -10.80 11.15
CA LEU A 145 2.77 -10.55 10.05
C LEU A 145 3.70 -11.74 9.85
N GLU A 146 3.84 -12.22 8.63
CA GLU A 146 4.72 -13.32 8.27
C GLU A 146 5.53 -12.93 7.02
N GLN A 147 6.84 -13.24 7.01
CA GLN A 147 7.66 -13.01 5.84
C GLN A 147 7.41 -14.10 4.79
N VAL A 148 7.19 -13.68 3.55
CA VAL A 148 7.06 -14.57 2.41
C VAL A 148 8.41 -14.63 1.69
N ILE A 149 9.00 -15.82 1.63
CA ILE A 149 10.23 -16.04 0.86
C ILE A 149 9.85 -16.33 -0.58
N TYR A 150 10.44 -15.59 -1.50
CA TYR A 150 10.18 -15.77 -2.93
C TYR A 150 11.50 -15.92 -3.71
N GLU A 151 11.47 -16.67 -4.81
CA GLU A 151 12.62 -16.88 -5.67
C GLU A 151 12.91 -15.65 -6.56
N ARG A 152 14.18 -15.45 -6.92
CA ARG A 152 14.68 -14.34 -7.75
C ARG A 152 14.30 -12.99 -7.17
N PRO A 153 14.89 -12.59 -6.02
CA PRO A 153 14.53 -11.35 -5.35
C PRO A 153 14.57 -10.13 -6.27
N LEU A 154 13.52 -9.34 -6.23
CA LEU A 154 13.44 -8.06 -6.94
C LEU A 154 14.40 -7.05 -6.32
N TYR A 155 14.82 -6.07 -7.09
CA TYR A 155 15.69 -5.02 -6.54
C TYR A 155 14.99 -4.24 -5.42
N PRO A 156 15.72 -3.96 -4.32
CA PRO A 156 15.24 -3.20 -3.18
C PRO A 156 14.73 -1.83 -3.58
N ARG A 157 13.53 -1.46 -3.05
CA ARG A 157 12.87 -0.19 -3.38
C ARG A 157 11.83 0.24 -2.36
N TYR A 158 11.55 1.52 -2.34
CA TYR A 158 10.44 2.12 -1.58
C TYR A 158 9.55 2.97 -2.50
N SER A 159 8.38 3.38 -2.02
CA SER A 159 7.39 4.16 -2.77
C SER A 159 7.02 3.53 -4.14
N ALA A 160 6.93 2.21 -4.19
CA ALA A 160 6.38 1.50 -5.34
C ALA A 160 4.86 1.40 -5.21
N ALA A 161 4.16 1.36 -6.34
CA ALA A 161 2.76 0.96 -6.39
C ALA A 161 2.64 -0.56 -6.42
N MET A 162 1.56 -1.10 -5.84
CA MET A 162 1.33 -2.55 -5.79
C MET A 162 -0.16 -2.88 -5.94
N THR A 163 -0.45 -3.94 -6.69
CA THR A 163 -1.80 -4.49 -6.84
C THR A 163 -1.75 -5.99 -7.07
N ILE A 164 -2.90 -6.66 -6.95
CA ILE A 164 -3.05 -8.09 -7.23
C ILE A 164 -4.07 -8.28 -8.36
N VAL A 165 -3.72 -9.14 -9.31
CA VAL A 165 -4.63 -9.59 -10.37
C VAL A 165 -4.51 -11.11 -10.47
N GLY A 166 -5.56 -11.82 -10.13
CA GLY A 166 -5.53 -13.29 -9.99
C GLY A 166 -4.51 -13.72 -8.93
N ASP A 167 -3.59 -14.58 -9.32
CA ASP A 167 -2.53 -15.08 -8.42
C ASP A 167 -1.21 -14.27 -8.51
N GLU A 168 -1.21 -13.16 -9.23
CA GLU A 168 -0.01 -12.36 -9.48
C GLU A 168 -0.05 -11.05 -8.68
N LEU A 169 0.97 -10.83 -7.88
CA LEU A 169 1.24 -9.59 -7.19
C LEU A 169 2.11 -8.70 -8.08
N TYR A 170 1.53 -7.64 -8.63
CA TYR A 170 2.21 -6.69 -9.50
C TYR A 170 2.81 -5.54 -8.70
N ILE A 171 4.07 -5.20 -8.99
CA ILE A 171 4.82 -4.12 -8.35
C ILE A 171 5.34 -3.19 -9.44
N PHE A 172 4.96 -1.92 -9.38
CA PHE A 172 5.34 -0.91 -10.35
C PHE A 172 6.19 0.19 -9.73
N GLY A 173 7.28 0.54 -10.39
CA GLY A 173 8.08 1.71 -10.05
C GLY A 173 8.85 1.58 -8.73
N GLY A 174 8.87 2.70 -8.00
CA GLY A 174 9.63 2.86 -6.77
C GLY A 174 11.04 3.37 -6.97
N ARG A 175 11.72 3.70 -5.87
CA ARG A 175 13.10 4.23 -5.84
C ARG A 175 14.01 3.35 -4.99
N GLY A 176 15.24 3.12 -5.43
CA GLY A 176 16.22 2.31 -4.72
C GLY A 176 17.46 2.02 -5.56
N ASN A 177 18.18 0.99 -5.21
CA ASN A 177 19.28 0.44 -6.01
C ASN A 177 19.41 -1.07 -5.82
N LYS A 178 20.15 -1.73 -6.70
CA LYS A 178 20.31 -3.19 -6.70
C LYS A 178 20.95 -3.77 -5.43
N TYR A 179 21.67 -2.95 -4.68
CA TYR A 179 22.40 -3.38 -3.48
C TYR A 179 21.61 -3.12 -2.18
N GLY A 180 20.51 -2.37 -2.24
CA GLY A 180 19.73 -1.99 -1.06
C GLY A 180 20.40 -0.96 -0.15
N LYS A 181 21.52 -0.36 -0.55
CA LYS A 181 22.33 0.51 0.31
C LYS A 181 22.09 1.98 0.02
N GLN A 182 21.80 2.76 1.06
CA GLN A 182 21.53 4.20 0.92
C GLN A 182 22.74 4.99 0.44
N GLU A 183 23.95 4.63 0.87
CA GLU A 183 25.20 5.30 0.49
C GLU A 183 25.52 5.20 -1.00
N LEU A 184 24.86 4.29 -1.71
CA LEU A 184 24.97 4.15 -3.16
C LEU A 184 23.87 4.92 -3.86
N SER A 185 24.20 5.48 -5.03
CA SER A 185 23.23 6.23 -5.85
C SER A 185 21.94 5.44 -6.05
N SER A 186 20.82 6.04 -5.70
CA SER A 186 19.50 5.50 -5.97
C SER A 186 18.92 6.07 -7.25
N HIS A 187 18.07 5.31 -7.91
CA HIS A 187 17.34 5.72 -9.10
C HIS A 187 15.88 5.27 -9.03
N PHE A 188 15.04 5.86 -9.85
CA PHE A 188 13.67 5.39 -10.03
C PHE A 188 13.66 4.16 -10.93
N TYR A 189 12.85 3.19 -10.58
CA TYR A 189 12.56 2.04 -11.43
C TYR A 189 11.34 2.35 -12.30
N LEU A 190 11.51 2.37 -13.62
CA LEU A 190 10.39 2.38 -14.55
C LEU A 190 10.20 0.98 -15.09
N GLY A 191 9.41 0.20 -14.40
CA GLY A 191 9.15 -1.17 -14.77
C GLY A 191 8.08 -1.81 -13.94
N LEU A 192 7.46 -2.83 -14.51
CA LEU A 192 6.47 -3.68 -13.88
C LEU A 192 7.11 -5.04 -13.59
N CYS A 193 7.07 -5.43 -12.34
CA CYS A 193 7.47 -6.75 -11.87
C CYS A 193 6.25 -7.51 -11.37
N ALA A 194 6.33 -8.83 -11.35
CA ALA A 194 5.29 -9.67 -10.77
C ALA A 194 5.90 -10.73 -9.86
N ILE A 195 5.18 -11.09 -8.80
CA ILE A 195 5.44 -12.23 -7.93
C ILE A 195 4.20 -13.12 -7.99
N ASN A 196 4.38 -14.37 -8.42
CA ASN A 196 3.29 -15.34 -8.39
C ASN A 196 3.12 -15.90 -6.98
N LEU A 197 1.95 -15.72 -6.39
CA LEU A 197 1.66 -16.08 -4.99
C LEU A 197 1.48 -17.58 -4.75
N LYS A 198 1.30 -18.39 -5.82
CA LYS A 198 1.18 -19.85 -5.69
C LYS A 198 2.53 -20.55 -5.62
N ASN A 199 3.52 -20.06 -6.36
CA ASN A 199 4.82 -20.70 -6.45
C ASN A 199 5.97 -19.81 -5.94
N ASN A 200 5.66 -18.61 -5.47
CA ASN A 200 6.60 -17.62 -4.94
C ASN A 200 7.76 -17.29 -5.91
N ARG A 201 7.47 -17.19 -7.21
CA ARG A 201 8.45 -16.82 -8.23
C ARG A 201 8.22 -15.41 -8.74
N SER A 202 9.28 -14.63 -8.79
CA SER A 202 9.23 -13.31 -9.38
C SER A 202 9.70 -13.29 -10.83
N ARG A 203 9.22 -12.29 -11.58
CA ARG A 203 9.65 -11.99 -12.95
C ARG A 203 9.56 -10.51 -13.24
N ILE A 204 10.36 -10.05 -14.17
CA ILE A 204 10.18 -8.72 -14.77
C ILE A 204 9.17 -8.87 -15.91
N VAL A 205 8.05 -8.14 -15.83
CA VAL A 205 7.02 -8.12 -16.89
C VAL A 205 7.47 -7.22 -18.03
N TRP A 206 7.90 -6.00 -17.70
CA TRP A 206 8.57 -5.08 -18.61
C TRP A 206 9.42 -4.08 -17.82
N GLN A 207 10.39 -3.48 -18.49
CA GLN A 207 11.24 -2.45 -17.91
C GLN A 207 11.62 -1.45 -19.00
N LYS A 208 11.53 -0.17 -18.67
CA LYS A 208 12.05 0.93 -19.49
C LYS A 208 13.41 1.36 -18.92
N ASN A 209 14.40 1.55 -19.78
CA ASN A 209 15.62 2.23 -19.41
C ASN A 209 15.30 3.71 -19.19
N MET A 210 15.62 4.22 -18.02
CA MET A 210 15.37 5.63 -17.69
C MET A 210 16.37 6.55 -18.38
N SER A 211 15.85 7.61 -19.00
CA SER A 211 16.62 8.82 -19.25
C SER A 211 16.64 9.70 -17.98
N PRO A 212 17.60 10.63 -17.83
CA PRO A 212 17.61 11.59 -16.72
C PRO A 212 16.31 12.42 -16.62
N GLU A 213 15.62 12.66 -17.73
CA GLU A 213 14.37 13.42 -17.82
C GLU A 213 13.16 12.67 -17.26
N ASP A 214 13.13 11.34 -17.39
CA ASP A 214 12.06 10.48 -16.83
C ASP A 214 11.98 10.59 -15.29
N GLY A 215 13.11 10.82 -14.61
CA GLY A 215 13.15 10.95 -13.15
C GLY A 215 12.46 12.21 -12.61
N THR A 216 12.43 13.28 -13.41
CA THR A 216 11.80 14.56 -13.03
C THR A 216 10.28 14.45 -13.04
N LEU A 217 9.71 13.72 -13.99
CA LEU A 217 8.26 13.51 -14.09
C LEU A 217 7.68 12.71 -12.93
N MET A 218 8.44 11.74 -12.39
CA MET A 218 8.01 10.94 -11.25
C MET A 218 8.04 11.70 -9.93
N ALA A 219 8.95 12.66 -9.78
CA ALA A 219 9.07 13.49 -8.57
C ALA A 219 7.94 14.52 -8.43
N SER A 220 7.28 14.89 -9.53
CA SER A 220 6.19 15.87 -9.54
C SER A 220 4.80 15.26 -9.26
N SER A 221 4.68 13.94 -9.16
CA SER A 221 3.42 13.22 -8.95
C SER A 221 3.24 12.61 -7.55
N MET A 222 4.14 12.93 -6.61
CA MET A 222 4.06 12.47 -5.21
C MET A 222 3.48 13.51 -4.26
#